data_a8c6967f49dad7516220956c3a8e9a47
#
_entry.id   a8c6967f49dad7516220956c3a8e9a47
#
_cell.length_a   1.000
_cell.length_b   1.000
_cell.length_c   1.000
_cell.angle_alpha   90.00
_cell.angle_beta   90.00
_cell.angle_gamma   90.00
#
_symmetry.space_group_name_H-M   'P 1'
#
loop_
_entity.id
_entity.type
_entity.pdbx_description
1 polymer ?
#
loop_
_entity_poly.entity_id
_entity_poly.type
_entity_poly.pdbx_seq_one_letter_code
_entity_poly.pdbx_strand_id
1 'polypeptide(L)'
;MDSDSLYYSLELVGGSGNTLNVEQRTALQTSLVLLKKNYKFHRVLFWGKILGLKEDYFIAQGRGEDEMQDRKNLYSFNCMDWFLLPPATDSMMEEVSKAAKCRFTGDPSHVYEHRDILRQGEKDEEEVVTKVNEESRLAVTVHHIDDEVSVIPRGAFIRSPHGLVQINRSFGGLSHSEAGKLDNFLHFSQAKNPKKKSILEMGDLNPAVDFLDVLSDDIPKGSWSLQFEYASKVCVLRSLLWLGLTFYHVPMTPQHGYIYIGDGTKNLDLPFMI
;
A
#
# COMPACT_ATOMS: atom_id res chain seq x y z
N MET A 1 -1.03 5.29 -7.48
CA MET A 1 -0.74 6.06 -8.72
C MET A 1 -1.47 7.38 -8.67
N ASP A 2 -0.81 8.48 -9.03
CA ASP A 2 -1.41 9.83 -8.97
C ASP A 2 -2.54 9.98 -9.99
N SER A 3 -3.66 10.64 -9.61
CA SER A 3 -4.81 10.88 -10.49
C SER A 3 -4.43 11.63 -11.76
N ASP A 4 -3.49 12.59 -11.66
CA ASP A 4 -3.12 13.47 -12.76
C ASP A 4 -2.27 12.76 -13.84
N SER A 5 -1.58 11.65 -13.49
CA SER A 5 -0.73 10.87 -14.40
C SER A 5 -1.22 9.43 -14.60
N LEU A 6 -2.42 9.09 -14.10
CA LEU A 6 -2.93 7.72 -14.02
C LEU A 6 -2.85 6.95 -15.35
N TYR A 7 -3.27 7.59 -16.45
CA TYR A 7 -3.31 6.94 -17.77
C TYR A 7 -1.94 6.41 -18.19
N TYR A 8 -0.93 7.27 -18.13
CA TYR A 8 0.46 6.91 -18.52
C TYR A 8 1.09 5.95 -17.51
N SER A 9 0.79 6.13 -16.23
CA SER A 9 1.36 5.32 -15.17
C SER A 9 0.87 3.87 -15.22
N LEU A 10 -0.38 3.64 -15.63
CA LEU A 10 -0.94 2.29 -15.78
C LEU A 10 -0.25 1.50 -16.91
N GLU A 11 0.20 2.17 -17.97
CA GLU A 11 0.95 1.51 -19.04
C GLU A 11 2.31 1.02 -18.56
N LEU A 12 2.97 1.77 -17.66
CA LEU A 12 4.30 1.42 -17.13
C LEU A 12 4.28 0.16 -16.24
N VAL A 13 3.14 -0.20 -15.68
CA VAL A 13 2.97 -1.41 -14.86
C VAL A 13 2.25 -2.54 -15.59
N GLY A 14 1.87 -2.32 -16.83
CA GLY A 14 1.12 -3.29 -17.66
C GLY A 14 1.84 -4.63 -17.87
N GLY A 15 3.17 -4.66 -17.75
CA GLY A 15 3.97 -5.87 -17.82
C GLY A 15 3.67 -6.92 -16.72
N SER A 16 2.99 -6.55 -15.65
CA SER A 16 2.53 -7.48 -14.61
C SER A 16 1.33 -8.36 -15.01
N GLY A 17 0.72 -8.09 -16.18
CA GLY A 17 -0.43 -8.85 -16.68
C GLY A 17 -1.79 -8.44 -16.11
N ASN A 18 -1.81 -7.74 -15.00
CA ASN A 18 -3.02 -7.26 -14.34
C ASN A 18 -3.28 -5.81 -14.73
N THR A 19 -4.29 -5.55 -15.55
CA THR A 19 -4.63 -4.21 -16.03
C THR A 19 -6.10 -3.90 -15.79
N LEU A 20 -6.43 -2.61 -15.80
CA LEU A 20 -7.80 -2.13 -15.81
C LEU A 20 -8.34 -2.11 -17.25
N ASN A 21 -9.61 -2.38 -17.42
CA ASN A 21 -10.25 -2.22 -18.71
C ASN A 21 -10.41 -0.73 -19.09
N VAL A 22 -10.73 -0.45 -20.34
CA VAL A 22 -10.82 0.92 -20.87
C VAL A 22 -11.91 1.73 -20.15
N GLU A 23 -13.05 1.10 -19.86
CA GLU A 23 -14.17 1.74 -19.15
C GLU A 23 -13.76 2.15 -17.74
N GLN A 24 -13.11 1.26 -17.00
CA GLN A 24 -12.58 1.54 -15.65
C GLN A 24 -11.56 2.67 -15.66
N ARG A 25 -10.63 2.67 -16.62
CA ARG A 25 -9.62 3.74 -16.75
C ARG A 25 -10.27 5.10 -17.00
N THR A 26 -11.27 5.15 -17.88
CA THR A 26 -11.98 6.39 -18.22
C THR A 26 -12.81 6.90 -17.03
N ALA A 27 -13.53 5.99 -16.36
CA ALA A 27 -14.29 6.33 -15.16
C ALA A 27 -13.40 6.86 -14.04
N LEU A 28 -12.26 6.21 -13.74
CA LEU A 28 -11.30 6.63 -12.73
C LEU A 28 -10.71 8.01 -13.03
N GLN A 29 -10.37 8.29 -14.28
CA GLN A 29 -9.80 9.57 -14.67
C GLN A 29 -10.70 10.76 -14.32
N THR A 30 -12.01 10.59 -14.46
CA THR A 30 -12.98 11.63 -14.12
C THR A 30 -13.33 11.63 -12.62
N SER A 31 -13.62 10.45 -12.07
CA SER A 31 -14.10 10.33 -10.68
C SER A 31 -13.06 10.72 -9.64
N LEU A 32 -11.77 10.42 -9.85
CA LEU A 32 -10.71 10.80 -8.92
C LEU A 32 -10.53 12.32 -8.83
N VAL A 33 -10.70 13.05 -9.93
CA VAL A 33 -10.67 14.51 -9.94
C VAL A 33 -11.85 15.09 -9.17
N LEU A 34 -13.05 14.53 -9.35
CA LEU A 34 -14.23 14.91 -8.58
C LEU A 34 -14.07 14.60 -7.10
N LEU A 35 -13.51 13.47 -6.77
CA LEU A 35 -13.23 13.03 -5.40
C LEU A 35 -12.26 14.00 -4.70
N LYS A 36 -11.18 14.43 -5.37
CA LYS A 36 -10.25 15.44 -4.88
C LYS A 36 -10.98 16.75 -4.50
N LYS A 37 -11.90 17.18 -5.35
CA LYS A 37 -12.68 18.42 -5.13
C LYS A 37 -13.69 18.26 -3.99
N ASN A 38 -14.43 17.16 -3.96
CA ASN A 38 -15.52 16.94 -3.00
C ASN A 38 -15.02 16.79 -1.57
N TYR A 39 -13.94 16.04 -1.38
CA TYR A 39 -13.34 15.80 -0.06
C TYR A 39 -12.24 16.80 0.31
N LYS A 40 -11.91 17.74 -0.60
CA LYS A 40 -10.84 18.74 -0.41
C LYS A 40 -9.48 18.15 -0.12
N PHE A 41 -9.16 17.00 -0.73
CA PHE A 41 -7.85 16.41 -0.62
C PHE A 41 -6.80 17.23 -1.38
N HIS A 42 -5.58 17.30 -0.85
CA HIS A 42 -4.45 17.89 -1.56
C HIS A 42 -4.08 17.03 -2.79
N ARG A 43 -4.11 15.71 -2.62
CA ARG A 43 -3.80 14.74 -3.67
C ARG A 43 -4.72 13.52 -3.56
N VAL A 44 -5.01 12.90 -4.69
CA VAL A 44 -5.74 11.63 -4.73
C VAL A 44 -4.94 10.64 -5.57
N LEU A 45 -4.76 9.47 -5.01
CA LEU A 45 -4.07 8.36 -5.65
C LEU A 45 -5.09 7.25 -5.95
N PHE A 46 -5.01 6.66 -7.12
CA PHE A 46 -5.57 5.34 -7.34
C PHE A 46 -4.64 4.33 -6.67
N TRP A 47 -5.10 3.73 -5.59
CA TRP A 47 -4.31 2.78 -4.80
C TRP A 47 -4.25 1.42 -5.47
N GLY A 48 -5.37 0.94 -6.00
CA GLY A 48 -5.42 -0.33 -6.69
C GLY A 48 -6.77 -1.02 -6.62
N LYS A 49 -6.73 -2.35 -6.67
CA LYS A 49 -7.89 -3.20 -6.76
C LYS A 49 -7.70 -4.46 -5.90
N ILE A 50 -8.68 -4.79 -5.07
CA ILE A 50 -8.76 -6.06 -4.36
C ILE A 50 -9.81 -6.93 -5.03
N LEU A 51 -9.41 -8.15 -5.40
CA LEU A 51 -10.25 -9.10 -6.11
C LEU A 51 -11.23 -9.77 -5.15
N GLY A 52 -12.50 -9.70 -5.46
CA GLY A 52 -13.58 -10.38 -4.74
C GLY A 52 -14.13 -11.57 -5.53
N LEU A 53 -14.95 -12.39 -4.87
CA LEU A 53 -15.63 -13.54 -5.51
C LEU A 53 -16.79 -13.11 -6.40
N LYS A 54 -17.55 -12.08 -5.97
CA LYS A 54 -18.70 -11.53 -6.69
C LYS A 54 -18.30 -10.27 -7.44
N GLU A 55 -17.77 -9.28 -6.72
CA GLU A 55 -17.33 -7.99 -7.24
C GLU A 55 -15.97 -7.61 -6.67
N ASP A 56 -15.22 -6.82 -7.43
CA ASP A 56 -13.90 -6.34 -7.05
C ASP A 56 -13.99 -4.96 -6.38
N TYR A 57 -13.15 -4.72 -5.39
CA TYR A 57 -13.03 -3.43 -4.72
C TYR A 57 -11.96 -2.57 -5.40
N PHE A 58 -12.35 -1.46 -6.01
CA PHE A 58 -11.42 -0.42 -6.45
C PHE A 58 -11.16 0.53 -5.30
N ILE A 59 -9.91 0.87 -5.05
CA ILE A 59 -9.51 1.66 -3.89
C ILE A 59 -8.80 2.92 -4.33
N ALA A 60 -9.27 4.05 -3.83
CA ALA A 60 -8.63 5.35 -3.96
C ALA A 60 -8.15 5.84 -2.59
N GLN A 61 -7.04 6.55 -2.57
CA GLN A 61 -6.47 7.10 -1.36
C GLN A 61 -6.33 8.61 -1.49
N GLY A 62 -7.04 9.34 -0.64
CA GLY A 62 -6.90 10.79 -0.48
C GLY A 62 -5.77 11.12 0.49
N ARG A 63 -4.98 12.12 0.14
CA ARG A 63 -3.86 12.64 0.94
C ARG A 63 -4.15 14.08 1.36
N GLY A 64 -3.86 14.40 2.62
CA GLY A 64 -3.96 15.74 3.18
C GLY A 64 -2.64 16.51 3.13
N GLU A 65 -2.38 17.31 4.14
CA GLU A 65 -1.16 18.14 4.23
C GLU A 65 0.08 17.26 4.52
N ASP A 66 -0.06 16.28 5.42
CA ASP A 66 0.95 15.27 5.65
C ASP A 66 0.69 14.07 4.72
N GLU A 67 1.60 13.84 3.79
CA GLU A 67 1.50 12.77 2.79
C GLU A 67 1.54 11.36 3.42
N MET A 68 2.08 11.23 4.62
CA MET A 68 2.21 9.94 5.31
C MET A 68 1.10 9.70 6.33
N GLN A 69 0.71 10.72 7.09
CA GLN A 69 -0.25 10.58 8.19
C GLN A 69 -1.69 10.85 7.77
N ASP A 70 -1.91 11.88 6.91
CA ASP A 70 -3.25 12.29 6.48
C ASP A 70 -3.73 11.45 5.31
N ARG A 71 -4.00 10.17 5.56
CA ARG A 71 -4.50 9.23 4.56
C ARG A 71 -5.96 8.88 4.84
N LYS A 72 -6.78 8.91 3.80
CA LYS A 72 -8.15 8.39 3.82
C LYS A 72 -8.37 7.49 2.63
N ASN A 73 -8.83 6.27 2.90
CA ASN A 73 -9.10 5.29 1.86
C ASN A 73 -10.59 5.28 1.52
N LEU A 74 -10.89 5.15 0.25
CA LEU A 74 -12.24 5.03 -0.26
C LEU A 74 -12.31 3.82 -1.18
N TYR A 75 -13.44 3.15 -1.22
CA TYR A 75 -13.69 2.03 -2.13
C TYR A 75 -14.85 2.30 -3.08
N SER A 76 -14.86 1.62 -4.19
CA SER A 76 -15.88 1.67 -5.23
C SER A 76 -15.98 0.32 -5.92
N PHE A 77 -17.15 0.01 -6.49
CA PHE A 77 -17.35 -1.16 -7.36
C PHE A 77 -17.30 -0.80 -8.84
N ASN A 78 -17.73 0.41 -9.16
CA ASN A 78 -17.90 0.90 -10.55
C ASN A 78 -16.90 1.98 -10.95
N CYS A 79 -15.94 2.32 -10.12
CA CYS A 79 -14.99 3.42 -10.31
C CYS A 79 -15.63 4.82 -10.39
N MET A 80 -16.89 4.98 -10.02
CA MET A 80 -17.62 6.25 -10.07
C MET A 80 -18.13 6.67 -8.70
N ASP A 81 -18.81 5.77 -7.99
CA ASP A 81 -19.38 6.01 -6.68
C ASP A 81 -18.38 5.55 -5.60
N TRP A 82 -17.97 6.47 -4.74
CA TRP A 82 -16.92 6.23 -3.74
C TRP A 82 -17.46 6.30 -2.33
N PHE A 83 -17.14 5.29 -1.55
CA PHE A 83 -17.52 5.13 -0.15
C PHE A 83 -16.27 5.21 0.73
N LEU A 84 -16.35 5.95 1.84
CA LEU A 84 -15.23 6.12 2.75
C LEU A 84 -15.04 4.85 3.60
N LEU A 85 -13.84 4.30 3.61
CA LEU A 85 -13.47 3.22 4.51
C LEU A 85 -13.26 3.75 5.94
N PRO A 86 -13.67 2.98 6.96
CA PRO A 86 -13.35 3.31 8.34
C PRO A 86 -11.83 3.30 8.59
N PRO A 87 -11.32 4.08 9.56
CA PRO A 87 -9.93 3.99 9.95
C PRO A 87 -9.66 2.61 10.62
N ALA A 88 -8.56 1.97 10.26
CA ALA A 88 -8.14 0.73 10.90
C ALA A 88 -7.70 1.01 12.35
N THR A 89 -8.41 0.43 13.32
CA THR A 89 -8.06 0.50 14.76
C THR A 89 -7.41 -0.80 15.19
N ASP A 90 -6.63 -0.75 16.29
CA ASP A 90 -5.95 -1.94 16.81
C ASP A 90 -6.94 -3.07 17.15
N SER A 91 -8.12 -2.72 17.71
CA SER A 91 -9.19 -3.70 17.98
C SER A 91 -9.71 -4.37 16.70
N MET A 92 -9.95 -3.59 15.63
CA MET A 92 -10.36 -4.13 14.34
C MET A 92 -9.30 -5.05 13.74
N MET A 93 -8.02 -4.72 13.88
CA MET A 93 -6.91 -5.55 13.39
C MET A 93 -6.86 -6.91 14.11
N GLU A 94 -7.05 -6.93 15.43
CA GLU A 94 -7.13 -8.18 16.19
C GLU A 94 -8.35 -9.04 15.81
N GLU A 95 -9.52 -8.45 15.67
CA GLU A 95 -10.75 -9.14 15.28
C GLU A 95 -10.63 -9.73 13.87
N VAL A 96 -10.13 -8.96 12.91
CA VAL A 96 -9.90 -9.39 11.52
C VAL A 96 -8.89 -10.54 11.48
N SER A 97 -7.83 -10.48 12.26
CA SER A 97 -6.80 -11.54 12.29
C SER A 97 -7.36 -12.90 12.72
N LYS A 98 -8.40 -12.91 13.59
CA LYS A 98 -9.08 -14.11 14.07
C LYS A 98 -10.14 -14.60 13.08
N ALA A 99 -11.02 -13.69 12.62
CA ALA A 99 -12.24 -14.06 11.91
C ALA A 99 -12.10 -14.19 10.38
N ALA A 100 -11.14 -13.51 9.75
CA ALA A 100 -11.17 -13.30 8.31
C ALA A 100 -9.95 -13.87 7.55
N LYS A 101 -9.93 -15.19 7.31
CA LYS A 101 -8.83 -15.88 6.60
C LYS A 101 -9.15 -16.33 5.16
N CYS A 102 -10.37 -16.09 4.67
CA CYS A 102 -10.82 -16.50 3.33
C CYS A 102 -10.63 -15.39 2.29
N ARG A 103 -11.03 -15.61 1.04
CA ARG A 103 -11.09 -14.56 0.00
C ARG A 103 -12.20 -13.57 0.29
N PHE A 104 -12.05 -12.33 -0.23
CA PHE A 104 -13.10 -11.32 -0.18
C PHE A 104 -14.32 -11.78 -0.99
N THR A 105 -15.51 -11.53 -0.46
CA THR A 105 -16.76 -11.91 -1.15
C THR A 105 -17.17 -10.89 -2.20
N GLY A 106 -16.83 -9.61 -2.02
CA GLY A 106 -17.30 -8.49 -2.82
C GLY A 106 -18.62 -7.91 -2.32
N ASP A 107 -18.94 -8.12 -1.04
CA ASP A 107 -20.13 -7.59 -0.38
C ASP A 107 -19.71 -6.98 0.96
N PRO A 108 -19.70 -5.63 1.12
CA PRO A 108 -19.24 -4.96 2.34
C PRO A 108 -20.05 -5.34 3.59
N SER A 109 -21.32 -5.74 3.39
CA SER A 109 -22.22 -6.14 4.47
C SER A 109 -22.02 -7.58 4.92
N HIS A 110 -21.19 -8.34 4.22
CA HIS A 110 -20.90 -9.73 4.60
C HIS A 110 -20.23 -9.79 5.98
N VAL A 111 -20.70 -10.67 6.84
CA VAL A 111 -20.20 -10.83 8.21
C VAL A 111 -19.43 -12.13 8.31
N TYR A 112 -18.17 -12.03 8.72
CA TYR A 112 -17.35 -13.18 9.11
C TYR A 112 -17.55 -13.47 10.58
N GLU A 113 -17.80 -14.74 10.94
CA GLU A 113 -17.96 -15.18 12.33
C GLU A 113 -16.83 -16.16 12.69
N HIS A 114 -16.19 -15.89 13.82
CA HIS A 114 -15.24 -16.78 14.43
C HIS A 114 -15.66 -17.10 15.84
N ARG A 115 -15.62 -18.40 16.21
CA ARG A 115 -16.02 -18.91 17.51
C ARG A 115 -14.80 -19.45 18.23
N ASP A 116 -14.45 -18.79 19.33
CA ASP A 116 -13.39 -19.24 20.23
C ASP A 116 -14.04 -19.84 21.49
N ILE A 117 -13.60 -21.04 21.89
CA ILE A 117 -14.03 -21.68 23.13
C ILE A 117 -12.95 -21.38 24.18
N LEU A 118 -13.24 -20.46 25.07
CA LEU A 118 -12.38 -20.18 26.21
C LEU A 118 -12.71 -21.15 27.34
N ARG A 119 -11.75 -22.04 27.67
CA ARG A 119 -11.84 -22.93 28.83
C ARG A 119 -11.36 -22.17 30.06
N GLN A 120 -12.27 -21.65 30.87
CA GLN A 120 -12.00 -21.13 32.20
C GLN A 120 -12.34 -22.20 33.24
N GLY A 121 -11.37 -23.06 33.59
CA GLY A 121 -11.56 -24.08 34.61
C GLY A 121 -12.24 -25.37 34.12
N GLU A 122 -12.44 -26.32 35.00
CA GLU A 122 -12.97 -27.67 34.67
C GLU A 122 -14.44 -27.76 34.28
N LYS A 123 -15.23 -26.67 34.34
CA LYS A 123 -16.70 -26.74 34.16
C LYS A 123 -17.38 -25.61 33.38
N ASP A 124 -16.72 -24.50 33.07
CA ASP A 124 -17.35 -23.41 32.34
C ASP A 124 -16.66 -23.18 31.01
N GLU A 125 -17.34 -23.52 29.89
CA GLU A 125 -16.95 -23.19 28.51
C GLU A 125 -17.73 -21.92 28.14
N GLU A 126 -17.06 -20.78 28.02
CA GLU A 126 -17.62 -19.58 27.43
C GLU A 126 -17.30 -19.52 25.92
N GLU A 127 -18.35 -19.50 25.12
CA GLU A 127 -18.24 -19.33 23.67
C GLU A 127 -18.18 -17.82 23.37
N VAL A 128 -17.03 -17.35 22.91
CA VAL A 128 -16.84 -15.96 22.44
C VAL A 128 -16.95 -15.94 20.92
N VAL A 129 -17.98 -15.25 20.41
CA VAL A 129 -18.22 -15.09 18.99
C VAL A 129 -17.71 -13.73 18.53
N THR A 130 -16.65 -13.71 17.73
CA THR A 130 -16.13 -12.51 17.07
C THR A 130 -16.78 -12.35 15.70
N LYS A 131 -17.40 -11.17 15.46
CA LYS A 131 -18.06 -10.85 14.19
C LYS A 131 -17.39 -9.66 13.54
N VAL A 132 -17.02 -9.80 12.27
CA VAL A 132 -16.32 -8.76 11.50
C VAL A 132 -17.01 -8.56 10.15
N ASN A 133 -17.34 -7.31 9.81
CA ASN A 133 -17.87 -6.97 8.50
C ASN A 133 -16.76 -6.94 7.45
N GLU A 134 -17.10 -7.27 6.21
CA GLU A 134 -16.12 -7.26 5.11
C GLU A 134 -15.55 -5.84 4.84
N GLU A 135 -16.32 -4.80 5.07
CA GLU A 135 -15.84 -3.41 4.97
C GLU A 135 -14.71 -3.12 5.97
N SER A 136 -14.87 -3.55 7.23
CA SER A 136 -13.84 -3.42 8.26
C SER A 136 -12.59 -4.24 7.91
N ARG A 137 -12.79 -5.45 7.41
CA ARG A 137 -11.70 -6.29 6.90
C ARG A 137 -10.96 -5.62 5.75
N LEU A 138 -11.69 -5.01 4.80
CA LEU A 138 -11.10 -4.28 3.67
C LEU A 138 -10.23 -3.14 4.16
N ALA A 139 -10.72 -2.34 5.11
CA ALA A 139 -9.97 -1.23 5.70
C ALA A 139 -8.66 -1.71 6.35
N VAL A 140 -8.71 -2.77 7.15
CA VAL A 140 -7.55 -3.38 7.81
C VAL A 140 -6.56 -3.95 6.79
N THR A 141 -7.05 -4.64 5.75
CA THR A 141 -6.17 -5.21 4.71
C THR A 141 -5.43 -4.12 3.93
N VAL A 142 -6.12 -3.05 3.53
CA VAL A 142 -5.47 -1.90 2.86
C VAL A 142 -4.43 -1.25 3.76
N HIS A 143 -4.75 -1.10 5.06
CA HIS A 143 -3.81 -0.55 6.04
C HIS A 143 -2.55 -1.41 6.17
N HIS A 144 -2.69 -2.74 6.29
CA HIS A 144 -1.55 -3.65 6.39
C HIS A 144 -0.68 -3.63 5.13
N ILE A 145 -1.29 -3.62 3.94
CA ILE A 145 -0.54 -3.53 2.68
C ILE A 145 0.23 -2.21 2.62
N ASP A 146 -0.41 -1.08 2.98
CA ASP A 146 0.27 0.22 3.00
C ASP A 146 1.41 0.27 4.02
N ASP A 147 1.22 -0.32 5.20
CA ASP A 147 2.23 -0.30 6.26
C ASP A 147 3.43 -1.20 5.96
N GLU A 148 3.21 -2.32 5.24
CA GLU A 148 4.26 -3.30 4.98
C GLU A 148 4.96 -3.13 3.64
N VAL A 149 4.26 -2.64 2.60
CA VAL A 149 4.79 -2.68 1.22
C VAL A 149 4.58 -1.42 0.39
N SER A 150 4.13 -0.31 0.97
CA SER A 150 4.15 0.95 0.23
C SER A 150 5.58 1.43 0.04
N VAL A 151 5.95 1.82 -1.20
CA VAL A 151 7.34 2.12 -1.58
C VAL A 151 7.45 3.51 -2.18
N ILE A 152 8.55 4.19 -1.85
CA ILE A 152 8.97 5.44 -2.46
C ILE A 152 10.47 5.42 -2.79
N PRO A 153 10.93 6.15 -3.82
CA PRO A 153 12.35 6.35 -4.05
C PRO A 153 12.94 7.27 -2.97
N ARG A 154 14.17 7.00 -2.55
CA ARG A 154 14.91 7.84 -1.62
C ARG A 154 15.03 9.28 -2.14
N GLY A 155 14.64 10.24 -1.33
CA GLY A 155 14.65 11.66 -1.69
C GLY A 155 13.37 12.18 -2.36
N ALA A 156 12.40 11.32 -2.69
CA ALA A 156 11.14 11.76 -3.28
C ALA A 156 10.26 12.55 -2.28
N PHE A 157 10.42 12.29 -1.00
CA PHE A 157 9.75 13.01 0.09
C PHE A 157 10.76 13.55 1.07
N ILE A 158 10.41 14.64 1.73
CA ILE A 158 11.20 15.27 2.79
C ILE A 158 10.35 15.41 4.05
N ARG A 159 11.01 15.25 5.19
CA ARG A 159 10.43 15.52 6.50
C ARG A 159 10.82 16.92 6.92
N SER A 160 9.84 17.79 7.14
CA SER A 160 10.04 19.14 7.63
C SER A 160 10.52 19.14 9.10
N PRO A 161 11.11 20.24 9.60
CA PRO A 161 11.46 20.37 11.03
C PRO A 161 10.25 20.23 11.98
N HIS A 162 9.06 20.49 11.49
CA HIS A 162 7.80 20.33 12.24
C HIS A 162 7.25 18.89 12.21
N GLY A 163 7.96 17.96 11.55
CA GLY A 163 7.58 16.56 11.47
C GLY A 163 6.69 16.18 10.28
N LEU A 164 6.16 17.15 9.53
CA LEU A 164 5.30 16.90 8.36
C LEU A 164 6.11 16.32 7.20
N VAL A 165 5.55 15.31 6.56
CA VAL A 165 6.12 14.67 5.36
C VAL A 165 5.49 15.25 4.11
N GLN A 166 6.31 15.82 3.24
CA GLN A 166 5.88 16.50 2.02
C GLN A 166 6.67 16.04 0.81
N ILE A 167 6.10 16.20 -0.38
CA ILE A 167 6.77 15.89 -1.65
C ILE A 167 7.99 16.81 -1.81
N ASN A 168 9.13 16.20 -2.13
CA ASN A 168 10.34 16.95 -2.47
C ASN A 168 10.27 17.45 -3.92
N ARG A 169 10.01 18.73 -4.10
CA ARG A 169 9.89 19.34 -5.42
C ARG A 169 11.22 19.39 -6.20
N SER A 170 12.36 19.24 -5.52
CA SER A 170 13.68 19.21 -6.14
C SER A 170 14.13 17.79 -6.52
N PHE A 171 13.30 16.75 -6.26
CA PHE A 171 13.62 15.39 -6.63
C PHE A 171 13.59 15.21 -8.15
N GLY A 172 14.76 14.99 -8.75
CA GLY A 172 14.92 14.75 -10.18
C GLY A 172 14.88 13.28 -10.61
N GLY A 173 14.65 12.37 -9.66
CA GLY A 173 14.71 10.91 -9.87
C GLY A 173 16.04 10.29 -9.49
N LEU A 174 16.04 8.97 -9.31
CA LEU A 174 17.25 8.19 -9.11
C LEU A 174 17.98 7.99 -10.45
N SER A 175 19.29 7.92 -10.43
CA SER A 175 20.06 7.48 -11.60
C SER A 175 19.81 6.00 -11.90
N HIS A 176 20.16 5.52 -13.10
CA HIS A 176 19.99 4.10 -13.44
C HIS A 176 20.77 3.17 -12.51
N SER A 177 21.96 3.56 -12.07
CA SER A 177 22.76 2.78 -11.13
C SER A 177 22.17 2.76 -9.72
N GLU A 178 21.55 3.84 -9.29
CA GLU A 178 20.87 3.93 -7.99
C GLU A 178 19.54 3.18 -8.02
N ALA A 179 18.77 3.30 -9.11
CA ALA A 179 17.50 2.59 -9.27
C ALA A 179 17.66 1.05 -9.33
N GLY A 180 18.86 0.55 -9.60
CA GLY A 180 19.19 -0.87 -9.54
C GLY A 180 19.48 -1.42 -8.14
N LYS A 181 19.39 -0.60 -7.09
CA LYS A 181 19.72 -1.00 -5.71
C LYS A 181 18.51 -0.81 -4.80
N LEU A 182 18.17 -1.85 -4.05
CA LEU A 182 17.07 -1.81 -3.06
C LEU A 182 17.33 -0.79 -1.94
N ASP A 183 18.59 -0.44 -1.66
CA ASP A 183 18.97 0.56 -0.65
C ASP A 183 18.43 1.97 -0.93
N ASN A 184 18.05 2.24 -2.18
CA ASN A 184 17.52 3.53 -2.61
C ASN A 184 15.99 3.57 -2.65
N PHE A 185 15.32 2.53 -2.15
CA PHE A 185 13.87 2.50 -2.00
C PHE A 185 13.51 2.34 -0.52
N LEU A 186 12.51 3.10 -0.08
CA LEU A 186 12.11 3.20 1.31
C LEU A 186 10.66 2.79 1.48
N HIS A 187 10.33 2.20 2.63
CA HIS A 187 8.94 1.99 3.04
C HIS A 187 8.27 3.33 3.35
N PHE A 188 7.12 3.57 2.75
CA PHE A 188 6.35 4.79 3.02
C PHE A 188 5.38 4.57 4.18
N SER A 189 5.93 4.17 5.32
CA SER A 189 5.24 3.94 6.59
C SER A 189 6.12 4.43 7.75
N GLN A 190 5.59 4.43 8.97
CA GLN A 190 6.40 4.80 10.13
C GLN A 190 7.57 3.85 10.31
N ALA A 191 8.78 4.41 10.49
CA ALA A 191 9.97 3.61 10.69
C ALA A 191 9.85 2.73 11.94
N LYS A 192 9.97 1.42 11.75
CA LYS A 192 9.89 0.40 12.82
C LYS A 192 11.24 0.16 13.47
N ASN A 193 12.35 0.52 12.79
CA ASN A 193 13.71 0.21 13.18
C ASN A 193 14.64 1.44 13.42
N PRO A 194 14.19 2.56 14.00
CA PRO A 194 15.03 3.76 14.17
C PRO A 194 16.23 3.52 15.09
N LYS A 195 16.20 2.48 15.92
CA LYS A 195 17.22 2.20 16.96
C LYS A 195 18.30 1.19 16.56
N LYS A 196 18.22 0.59 15.38
CA LYS A 196 19.17 -0.46 14.96
C LYS A 196 20.41 0.05 14.21
N LYS A 197 20.45 1.34 13.86
CA LYS A 197 21.58 1.93 13.14
C LYS A 197 22.67 2.33 14.11
N SER A 198 23.93 2.04 13.77
CA SER A 198 25.08 2.50 14.55
C SER A 198 25.24 4.03 14.47
N ILE A 199 25.97 4.62 15.41
CA ILE A 199 26.22 6.08 15.43
C ILE A 199 26.96 6.53 14.16
N LEU A 200 27.82 5.69 13.60
CA LEU A 200 28.54 5.96 12.35
C LEU A 200 27.58 5.98 11.16
N GLU A 201 26.69 4.98 11.03
CA GLU A 201 25.67 4.95 10.00
C GLU A 201 24.68 6.12 10.11
N MET A 202 24.36 6.54 11.33
CA MET A 202 23.52 7.72 11.55
C MET A 202 24.21 9.04 11.17
N GLY A 203 25.55 9.11 11.27
CA GLY A 203 26.33 10.28 10.88
C GLY A 203 26.30 10.59 9.38
N ASP A 204 26.14 9.54 8.55
CA ASP A 204 26.11 9.65 7.10
C ASP A 204 24.68 9.87 6.53
N LEU A 205 23.65 9.80 7.39
CA LEU A 205 22.24 9.95 7.01
C LEU A 205 21.80 11.41 7.08
N ASN A 206 20.99 11.81 6.09
CA ASN A 206 20.29 13.08 6.13
C ASN A 206 18.92 12.89 6.83
N PRO A 207 18.70 13.43 8.05
CA PRO A 207 17.45 13.22 8.80
C PRO A 207 16.18 13.70 8.08
N ALA A 208 16.33 14.64 7.14
CA ALA A 208 15.20 15.14 6.35
C ALA A 208 14.78 14.17 5.24
N VAL A 209 15.68 13.29 4.78
CA VAL A 209 15.47 12.38 3.65
C VAL A 209 15.45 10.92 4.11
N ASP A 210 16.32 10.56 5.04
CA ASP A 210 16.56 9.17 5.48
C ASP A 210 15.80 8.82 6.77
N PHE A 211 14.55 9.27 6.87
CA PHE A 211 13.70 9.09 8.06
C PHE A 211 12.85 7.83 8.02
N LEU A 212 12.95 7.02 6.97
CA LEU A 212 12.19 5.80 6.73
C LEU A 212 13.10 4.56 6.69
N ASP A 213 12.50 3.40 6.83
CA ASP A 213 13.21 2.12 6.71
C ASP A 213 13.47 1.76 5.24
N VAL A 214 14.62 1.14 5.01
CA VAL A 214 15.09 0.76 3.67
C VAL A 214 14.59 -0.64 3.31
N LEU A 215 14.18 -0.86 2.04
CA LEU A 215 13.68 -2.16 1.58
C LEU A 215 14.73 -3.28 1.68
N SER A 216 16.01 -2.94 1.57
CA SER A 216 17.10 -3.94 1.69
C SER A 216 17.22 -4.53 3.09
N ASP A 217 16.63 -3.90 4.12
CA ASP A 217 16.67 -4.39 5.49
C ASP A 217 15.55 -5.41 5.80
N ASP A 218 14.61 -5.61 4.88
CA ASP A 218 13.49 -6.53 5.05
C ASP A 218 13.94 -7.97 5.31
N ILE A 219 13.19 -8.64 6.17
CA ILE A 219 13.36 -10.06 6.49
C ILE A 219 12.06 -10.79 6.15
N PRO A 220 12.12 -11.85 5.34
CA PRO A 220 13.32 -12.50 4.76
C PRO A 220 13.96 -11.67 3.63
N LYS A 221 15.29 -11.80 3.47
CA LYS A 221 15.98 -11.22 2.30
C LYS A 221 15.41 -11.83 1.02
N GLY A 222 15.30 -11.04 -0.05
CA GLY A 222 14.69 -11.51 -1.30
C GLY A 222 13.16 -11.36 -1.37
N SER A 223 12.52 -10.67 -0.40
CA SER A 223 11.09 -10.35 -0.42
C SER A 223 10.67 -9.41 -1.55
N TRP A 224 11.64 -8.83 -2.24
CA TRP A 224 11.44 -7.90 -3.35
C TRP A 224 12.10 -8.39 -4.63
N SER A 225 11.37 -8.35 -5.74
CA SER A 225 11.90 -8.53 -7.09
C SER A 225 12.11 -7.17 -7.73
N LEU A 226 13.37 -6.85 -8.12
CA LEU A 226 13.72 -5.62 -8.84
C LEU A 226 14.10 -5.98 -10.26
N GLN A 227 13.42 -5.37 -11.23
CA GLN A 227 13.65 -5.60 -12.66
C GLN A 227 13.57 -4.29 -13.43
N PHE A 228 14.34 -4.21 -14.54
CA PHE A 228 14.18 -3.12 -15.48
C PHE A 228 13.35 -3.59 -16.68
N GLU A 229 12.33 -2.82 -17.01
CA GLU A 229 11.43 -3.07 -18.15
C GLU A 229 11.56 -1.97 -19.22
N TYR A 230 10.92 -2.18 -20.37
CA TYR A 230 10.93 -1.23 -21.50
C TYR A 230 12.33 -0.79 -21.92
N ALA A 231 13.23 -1.76 -22.19
CA ALA A 231 14.62 -1.50 -22.53
C ALA A 231 15.35 -0.64 -21.48
N SER A 232 15.20 -0.99 -20.21
CA SER A 232 15.81 -0.33 -19.05
C SER A 232 15.30 1.09 -18.76
N LYS A 233 14.18 1.49 -19.35
CA LYS A 233 13.61 2.82 -19.11
C LYS A 233 12.81 2.90 -17.81
N VAL A 234 12.30 1.79 -17.31
CA VAL A 234 11.45 1.74 -16.11
C VAL A 234 12.03 0.72 -15.15
N CYS A 235 12.26 1.13 -13.92
CA CYS A 235 12.56 0.24 -12.80
C CYS A 235 11.25 -0.21 -12.17
N VAL A 236 11.05 -1.52 -12.06
CA VAL A 236 9.84 -2.13 -11.48
C VAL A 236 10.23 -2.98 -10.29
N LEU A 237 9.57 -2.73 -9.16
CA LEU A 237 9.66 -3.52 -7.94
C LEU A 237 8.36 -4.27 -7.70
N ARG A 238 8.45 -5.56 -7.42
CA ARG A 238 7.29 -6.38 -7.05
C ARG A 238 7.50 -6.98 -5.68
N SER A 239 6.48 -6.91 -4.83
CA SER A 239 6.51 -7.55 -3.53
C SER A 239 6.16 -9.03 -3.67
N LEU A 240 6.95 -9.90 -3.04
CA LEU A 240 6.65 -11.33 -2.89
C LEU A 240 5.86 -11.60 -1.59
N LEU A 241 5.82 -10.64 -0.68
CA LEU A 241 5.05 -10.71 0.56
C LEU A 241 3.55 -10.45 0.31
N TRP A 242 3.23 -9.43 -0.48
CA TRP A 242 1.88 -9.11 -0.92
C TRP A 242 1.82 -9.22 -2.45
N LEU A 243 1.46 -10.40 -2.92
CA LEU A 243 1.39 -10.69 -4.34
C LEU A 243 0.37 -9.78 -5.02
N GLY A 244 0.82 -9.08 -6.05
CA GLY A 244 0.01 -8.08 -6.76
C GLY A 244 0.45 -6.63 -6.54
N LEU A 245 1.30 -6.35 -5.52
CA LEU A 245 1.91 -5.03 -5.42
C LEU A 245 3.01 -4.86 -6.47
N THR A 246 2.87 -3.80 -7.25
CA THR A 246 3.84 -3.39 -8.26
C THR A 246 4.15 -1.91 -8.08
N PHE A 247 5.40 -1.60 -7.84
CA PHE A 247 5.92 -0.24 -7.81
C PHE A 247 6.72 0.01 -9.10
N TYR A 248 6.67 1.23 -9.62
CA TYR A 248 7.48 1.66 -10.75
C TYR A 248 8.19 2.97 -10.46
N HIS A 249 9.35 3.14 -11.05
CA HIS A 249 10.09 4.40 -11.10
C HIS A 249 10.74 4.57 -12.48
N VAL A 250 10.60 5.74 -13.06
CA VAL A 250 11.29 6.10 -14.31
C VAL A 250 12.59 6.82 -13.93
N PRO A 251 13.78 6.17 -14.08
CA PRO A 251 15.06 6.78 -13.72
C PRO A 251 15.28 8.14 -14.35
N MET A 252 15.98 9.02 -13.67
CA MET A 252 16.25 10.41 -14.08
C MET A 252 15.00 11.28 -14.23
N THR A 253 13.85 10.83 -13.68
CA THR A 253 12.61 11.61 -13.63
C THR A 253 11.97 11.50 -12.25
N PRO A 254 11.15 12.45 -11.84
CA PRO A 254 10.42 12.35 -10.56
C PRO A 254 9.25 11.35 -10.62
N GLN A 255 8.99 10.72 -11.77
CA GLN A 255 7.87 9.80 -11.94
C GLN A 255 8.08 8.49 -11.18
N HIS A 256 7.18 8.23 -10.25
CA HIS A 256 7.13 6.99 -9.49
C HIS A 256 5.71 6.74 -8.97
N GLY A 257 5.43 5.53 -8.61
CA GLY A 257 4.16 5.17 -7.98
C GLY A 257 4.01 3.68 -7.81
N TYR A 258 3.01 3.27 -7.07
CA TYR A 258 2.67 1.86 -6.88
C TYR A 258 1.19 1.62 -7.11
N ILE A 259 0.86 0.38 -7.39
CA ILE A 259 -0.49 -0.13 -7.50
C ILE A 259 -0.53 -1.53 -6.88
N TYR A 260 -1.64 -1.83 -6.22
CA TYR A 260 -1.94 -3.17 -5.78
C TYR A 260 -3.07 -3.76 -6.62
N ILE A 261 -2.87 -4.94 -7.20
CA ILE A 261 -3.93 -5.72 -7.85
C ILE A 261 -3.76 -7.17 -7.40
N GLY A 262 -4.53 -7.57 -6.43
CA GLY A 262 -4.42 -8.89 -5.82
C GLY A 262 -5.64 -9.26 -4.99
N ASP A 263 -5.60 -10.43 -4.36
CA ASP A 263 -6.69 -10.99 -3.56
C ASP A 263 -6.70 -10.54 -2.07
N GLY A 264 -5.77 -9.66 -1.69
CA GLY A 264 -5.66 -9.18 -0.31
C GLY A 264 -5.14 -10.22 0.68
N THR A 265 -4.42 -11.23 0.20
CA THR A 265 -3.81 -12.26 1.05
C THR A 265 -2.31 -12.06 1.17
N LYS A 266 -1.79 -12.20 2.39
CA LYS A 266 -0.36 -12.16 2.68
C LYS A 266 0.28 -13.52 2.41
N ASN A 267 1.42 -13.53 1.72
CA ASN A 267 2.18 -14.74 1.47
C ASN A 267 2.98 -15.15 2.73
N LEU A 268 2.41 -16.04 3.50
CA LEU A 268 3.03 -16.58 4.72
C LEU A 268 4.12 -17.61 4.43
N ASP A 269 4.14 -18.17 3.22
CA ASP A 269 5.10 -19.20 2.80
C ASP A 269 6.42 -18.59 2.29
N LEU A 270 6.50 -17.27 2.18
CA LEU A 270 7.66 -16.55 1.67
C LEU A 270 8.99 -17.00 2.31
N PRO A 271 9.13 -17.20 3.63
CA PRO A 271 10.38 -17.63 4.24
C PRO A 271 10.87 -19.01 3.76
N PHE A 272 9.97 -19.82 3.19
CA PHE A 272 10.28 -21.16 2.67
C PHE A 272 10.49 -21.17 1.15
N MET A 273 10.25 -20.05 0.47
CA MET A 273 10.35 -19.92 -0.99
C MET A 273 11.66 -19.25 -1.44
N ILE A 274 12.44 -18.70 -0.50
CA ILE A 274 13.67 -17.91 -0.74
C ILE A 274 14.89 -18.68 -0.29
#